data_c0f8b3ecc3ab7ea0d13fb0215af941ee
#
_entry.id   c0f8b3ecc3ab7ea0d13fb0215af941ee
#
_cell.length_a   1.000
_cell.length_b   1.000
_cell.length_c   1.000
_cell.angle_alpha   90.00
_cell.angle_beta   90.00
_cell.angle_gamma   90.00
#
_symmetry.space_group_name_H-M   'P 1'
#
loop_
_entity.id
_entity.type
_entity.pdbx_description
1 polymer ?
#
loop_
_entity_poly.entity_id
_entity_poly.type
_entity_poly.pdbx_seq_one_letter_code
_entity_poly.pdbx_strand_id
1 'polypeptide(L)'
;GQYRFVLKAGNGEIILNSELYKAKASAVNGIESVQKNSSDDARYDRLTAKNGKPYFNLKAANHQIIGSSQFYASEASRDKGIESVKNNGSSTTIKDLTVQV
;
A
#
# COMPACT_ATOMS: atom_id res chain seq x y z
N GLY A 1 -11.69 14.52 11.87
CA GLY A 1 -11.35 13.18 11.52
C GLY A 1 -10.46 13.07 10.30
N GLN A 2 -9.81 11.94 10.22
CA GLN A 2 -8.94 11.61 9.10
C GLN A 2 -9.40 10.29 8.49
N TYR A 3 -9.05 10.08 7.23
CA TYR A 3 -9.43 8.88 6.48
C TYR A 3 -8.20 8.11 6.07
N ARG A 4 -8.30 6.80 6.07
CA ARG A 4 -7.27 5.93 5.52
C ARG A 4 -7.94 4.71 4.90
N PHE A 5 -7.18 3.98 4.08
CA PHE A 5 -7.63 2.71 3.53
C PHE A 5 -6.53 1.67 3.69
N VAL A 6 -6.91 0.43 3.57
CA VAL A 6 -5.97 -0.69 3.55
C VAL A 6 -6.24 -1.54 2.33
N LEU A 7 -5.18 -2.15 1.80
CA LEU A 7 -5.29 -3.15 0.74
C LEU A 7 -5.10 -4.52 1.38
N LYS A 8 -6.01 -5.43 1.10
CA LYS A 8 -5.94 -6.80 1.60
C LYS A 8 -5.64 -7.77 0.46
N ALA A 9 -4.86 -8.79 0.75
CA ALA A 9 -4.67 -9.91 -0.16
C ALA A 9 -5.90 -10.82 -0.16
N GLY A 10 -5.92 -11.79 -1.07
CA GLY A 10 -7.04 -12.73 -1.17
C GLY A 10 -7.29 -13.55 0.10
N ASN A 11 -6.25 -13.73 0.94
CA ASN A 11 -6.37 -14.43 2.22
C ASN A 11 -6.84 -13.53 3.37
N GLY A 12 -7.15 -12.26 3.08
CA GLY A 12 -7.62 -11.31 4.09
C GLY A 12 -6.53 -10.57 4.84
N GLU A 13 -5.26 -10.85 4.59
CA GLU A 13 -4.16 -10.14 5.24
C GLU A 13 -4.00 -8.74 4.68
N ILE A 14 -3.73 -7.76 5.57
CA ILE A 14 -3.43 -6.39 5.16
C ILE A 14 -2.01 -6.35 4.60
N ILE A 15 -1.89 -5.96 3.34
CA ILE A 15 -0.60 -5.89 2.65
C ILE A 15 -0.14 -4.46 2.39
N LEU A 16 -1.02 -3.49 2.53
CA LEU A 16 -0.66 -2.08 2.37
C LEU A 16 -1.58 -1.22 3.23
N ASN A 17 -0.99 -0.28 3.97
CA ASN A 17 -1.71 0.74 4.74
C ASN A 17 -1.49 2.09 4.05
N SER A 18 -2.57 2.82 3.80
CA SER A 18 -2.46 4.13 3.18
C SER A 18 -1.93 5.18 4.15
N GLU A 19 -1.58 6.34 3.59
CA GLU A 19 -1.38 7.54 4.38
C GLU A 19 -2.71 8.03 4.94
N LEU A 20 -2.65 8.96 5.89
CA LEU A 20 -3.84 9.59 6.44
C LEU A 20 -4.27 10.75 5.56
N TYR A 21 -5.56 10.82 5.28
CA TYR A 21 -6.14 11.87 4.44
C TYR A 21 -7.15 12.67 5.24
N LYS A 22 -7.21 13.97 4.98
CA LYS A 22 -8.16 14.87 5.67
C LYS A 22 -9.56 14.80 5.09
N ALA A 23 -9.69 14.37 3.85
CA ALA A 23 -10.98 14.30 3.16
C ALA A 23 -11.18 12.91 2.57
N LYS A 24 -12.43 12.44 2.57
CA LYS A 24 -12.76 11.15 1.98
C LYS A 24 -12.41 11.10 0.49
N ALA A 25 -12.64 12.19 -0.23
CA ALA A 25 -12.30 12.26 -1.65
C ALA A 25 -10.81 12.04 -1.89
N SER A 26 -9.96 12.56 -1.00
CA SER A 26 -8.51 12.35 -1.09
C SER A 26 -8.15 10.88 -0.87
N ALA A 27 -8.80 10.21 0.07
CA ALA A 27 -8.60 8.78 0.31
C ALA A 27 -9.02 7.96 -0.91
N VAL A 28 -10.15 8.30 -1.54
CA VAL A 28 -10.60 7.63 -2.77
C VAL A 28 -9.59 7.83 -3.89
N ASN A 29 -9.03 9.03 -4.03
CA ASN A 29 -7.96 9.28 -5.00
C ASN A 29 -6.73 8.41 -4.71
N GLY A 30 -6.42 8.19 -3.44
CA GLY A 30 -5.35 7.29 -3.04
C GLY A 30 -5.61 5.85 -3.49
N ILE A 31 -6.84 5.38 -3.36
CA ILE A 31 -7.22 4.04 -3.84
C ILE A 31 -7.01 3.95 -5.36
N GLU A 32 -7.43 4.96 -6.11
CA GLU A 32 -7.22 5.00 -7.56
C GLU A 32 -5.73 5.00 -7.90
N SER A 33 -4.92 5.71 -7.12
CA SER A 33 -3.47 5.72 -7.29
C SER A 33 -2.86 4.34 -7.08
N VAL A 34 -3.34 3.58 -6.09
CA VAL A 34 -2.92 2.19 -5.90
C VAL A 34 -3.23 1.37 -7.14
N GLN A 35 -4.46 1.46 -7.64
CA GLN A 35 -4.87 0.71 -8.83
C GLN A 35 -3.99 1.04 -10.04
N LYS A 36 -3.60 2.30 -10.17
CA LYS A 36 -2.84 2.80 -11.31
C LYS A 36 -1.36 2.43 -11.24
N ASN A 37 -0.78 2.44 -10.03
CA ASN A 37 0.66 2.34 -9.85
C ASN A 37 1.14 0.97 -9.34
N SER A 38 0.25 0.15 -8.80
CA SER A 38 0.63 -1.07 -8.11
C SER A 38 1.33 -2.11 -9.02
N SER A 39 1.07 -2.08 -10.32
CA SER A 39 1.69 -3.03 -11.25
C SER A 39 3.09 -2.60 -11.71
N ASP A 40 3.52 -1.38 -11.39
CA ASP A 40 4.80 -0.84 -11.82
C ASP A 40 5.83 -1.01 -10.71
N ASP A 41 6.83 -1.88 -10.92
CA ASP A 41 7.88 -2.16 -9.94
C ASP A 41 8.64 -0.89 -9.54
N ALA A 42 8.79 0.07 -10.44
CA ALA A 42 9.51 1.31 -10.18
C ALA A 42 8.80 2.20 -9.13
N ARG A 43 7.55 1.91 -8.81
CA ARG A 43 6.78 2.65 -7.80
C ARG A 43 7.02 2.15 -6.37
N TYR A 44 7.81 1.10 -6.20
CA TYR A 44 8.07 0.51 -4.88
C TYR A 44 9.45 0.90 -4.38
N ASP A 45 9.51 1.43 -3.15
CA ASP A 45 10.76 1.61 -2.42
C ASP A 45 10.94 0.45 -1.46
N ARG A 46 12.03 -0.28 -1.60
CA ARG A 46 12.42 -1.35 -0.71
C ARG A 46 13.29 -0.77 0.38
N LEU A 47 12.83 -0.82 1.61
CA LEU A 47 13.44 -0.10 2.74
C LEU A 47 13.71 -1.04 3.90
N THR A 48 14.52 -0.57 4.84
CA THR A 48 14.79 -1.27 6.08
C THR A 48 14.52 -0.31 7.24
N ALA A 49 13.70 -0.75 8.18
CA ALA A 49 13.34 0.04 9.35
C ALA A 49 14.50 0.11 10.34
N LYS A 50 14.39 0.98 11.34
CA LYS A 50 15.40 1.13 12.39
C LYS A 50 15.64 -0.16 13.17
N ASN A 51 14.62 -1.00 13.29
CA ASN A 51 14.73 -2.30 13.96
C ASN A 51 15.34 -3.39 13.08
N GLY A 52 15.82 -3.05 11.90
CA GLY A 52 16.40 -3.99 10.94
C GLY A 52 15.41 -4.77 10.10
N LYS A 53 14.12 -4.55 10.26
CA LYS A 53 13.10 -5.30 9.52
C LYS A 53 12.82 -4.67 8.17
N PRO A 54 12.78 -5.47 7.08
CA PRO A 54 12.43 -4.97 5.76
C PRO A 54 10.97 -4.54 5.66
N TYR A 55 10.72 -3.52 4.85
CA TYR A 55 9.37 -3.09 4.50
C TYR A 55 9.42 -2.38 3.14
N PHE A 56 8.28 -1.95 2.63
CA PHE A 56 8.25 -1.18 1.40
C PHE A 56 7.20 -0.08 1.46
N ASN A 57 7.39 0.93 0.63
CA ASN A 57 6.39 1.96 0.35
C ASN A 57 5.97 1.85 -1.11
N LEU A 58 4.70 2.12 -1.38
CA LEU A 58 4.18 2.30 -2.74
C LEU A 58 4.02 3.79 -2.99
N LYS A 59 4.59 4.27 -4.10
CA LYS A 59 4.56 5.68 -4.46
C LYS A 59 3.81 5.92 -5.76
N ALA A 60 3.26 7.11 -5.91
CA ALA A 60 2.68 7.58 -7.16
C ALA A 60 3.78 8.05 -8.10
N ALA A 61 3.41 8.37 -9.35
CA ALA A 61 4.34 8.86 -10.35
C ALA A 61 5.05 10.16 -9.92
N ASN A 62 4.41 10.97 -9.07
CA ASN A 62 5.00 12.20 -8.53
C ASN A 62 5.86 11.97 -7.29
N HIS A 63 6.17 10.71 -6.97
CA HIS A 63 6.97 10.27 -5.82
C HIS A 63 6.33 10.47 -4.46
N GLN A 64 5.04 10.82 -4.39
CA GLN A 64 4.33 10.87 -3.13
C GLN A 64 4.00 9.45 -2.65
N ILE A 65 4.19 9.21 -1.36
CA ILE A 65 3.88 7.91 -0.76
C ILE A 65 2.37 7.73 -0.72
N ILE A 66 1.89 6.66 -1.34
CA ILE A 66 0.47 6.29 -1.30
C ILE A 66 0.20 5.46 -0.05
N GLY A 67 1.10 4.54 0.26
CA GLY A 67 0.95 3.68 1.42
C GLY A 67 2.22 2.92 1.75
N SER A 68 2.22 2.28 2.91
CA SER A 68 3.35 1.54 3.44
C SER A 68 2.93 0.14 3.84
N SER A 69 3.86 -0.81 3.70
CA SER A 69 3.63 -2.19 4.14
C SER A 69 3.84 -2.33 5.63
N GLN A 70 3.48 -3.51 6.15
CA GLN A 70 3.93 -3.95 7.46
C GLN A 70 5.42 -4.27 7.42
N PHE A 71 6.03 -4.52 8.58
CA PHE A 71 7.40 -4.99 8.65
C PHE A 71 7.47 -6.49 8.43
N TYR A 72 8.45 -6.93 7.66
CA TYR A 72 8.65 -8.33 7.32
C TYR A 72 9.87 -8.89 8.02
N ALA A 73 9.91 -10.21 8.20
CA ALA A 73 11.03 -10.88 8.84
C ALA A 73 12.26 -10.98 7.94
N SER A 74 12.07 -10.93 6.61
CA SER A 74 13.16 -11.08 5.65
C SER A 74 12.87 -10.28 4.39
N GLU A 75 13.91 -10.04 3.59
CA GLU A 75 13.77 -9.40 2.30
C GLU A 75 12.92 -10.23 1.34
N ALA A 76 13.04 -11.54 1.40
CA ALA A 76 12.24 -12.43 0.56
C ALA A 76 10.75 -12.31 0.89
N SER A 77 10.40 -12.23 2.16
CA SER A 77 9.01 -12.02 2.59
C SER A 77 8.49 -10.66 2.13
N ARG A 78 9.34 -9.61 2.25
CA ARG A 78 9.00 -8.28 1.76
C ARG A 78 8.70 -8.31 0.25
N ASP A 79 9.54 -8.99 -0.52
CA ASP A 79 9.37 -9.05 -1.97
C ASP A 79 8.10 -9.81 -2.35
N LYS A 80 7.74 -10.84 -1.59
CA LYS A 80 6.45 -11.52 -1.75
C LYS A 80 5.27 -10.58 -1.45
N GLY A 81 5.43 -9.70 -0.46
CA GLY A 81 4.44 -8.67 -0.15
C GLY A 81 4.25 -7.71 -1.32
N ILE A 82 5.34 -7.29 -1.96
CA ILE A 82 5.27 -6.45 -3.16
C ILE A 82 4.51 -7.17 -4.27
N GLU A 83 4.83 -8.45 -4.52
CA GLU A 83 4.10 -9.24 -5.53
C GLU A 83 2.61 -9.33 -5.21
N SER A 84 2.26 -9.48 -3.94
CA SER A 84 0.87 -9.52 -3.51
C SER A 84 0.16 -8.19 -3.82
N VAL A 85 0.82 -7.05 -3.59
CA VAL A 85 0.25 -5.75 -3.93
C VAL A 85 0.09 -5.63 -5.45
N LYS A 86 1.09 -6.06 -6.23
CA LYS A 86 1.00 -6.04 -7.70
C LYS A 86 -0.19 -6.85 -8.19
N ASN A 87 -0.43 -8.01 -7.59
CA ASN A 87 -1.51 -8.91 -8.01
C ASN A 87 -2.89 -8.43 -7.57
N ASN A 88 -2.99 -7.73 -6.45
CA ASN A 88 -4.27 -7.31 -5.87
C ASN A 88 -4.57 -5.83 -6.06
N GLY A 89 -3.54 -5.00 -6.20
CA GLY A 89 -3.70 -3.55 -6.22
C GLY A 89 -4.38 -3.00 -7.47
N SER A 90 -4.20 -3.67 -8.60
CA SER A 90 -4.84 -3.25 -9.86
C SER A 90 -6.26 -3.80 -10.01
N SER A 91 -6.70 -4.63 -9.08
CA SER A 91 -8.04 -5.21 -9.09
C SER A 91 -9.09 -4.14 -8.81
N THR A 92 -10.21 -4.22 -9.52
CA THR A 92 -11.38 -3.39 -9.24
C THR A 92 -12.06 -3.79 -7.93
N THR A 93 -11.60 -4.86 -7.30
CA THR A 93 -12.12 -5.35 -6.04
C THR A 93 -11.33 -4.85 -4.83
N ILE A 94 -10.55 -3.77 -4.96
CA ILE A 94 -10.02 -3.10 -3.78
C ILE A 94 -11.22 -2.73 -2.93
N LYS A 95 -11.37 -3.44 -1.81
CA LYS A 95 -12.46 -3.16 -0.90
C LYS A 95 -12.20 -1.81 -0.26
N ASP A 96 -13.17 -0.94 -0.45
CA ASP A 96 -13.17 0.42 0.07
C ASP A 96 -13.29 0.33 1.59
N LEU A 97 -12.16 0.12 2.26
CA LEU A 97 -12.10 0.17 3.71
C LEU A 97 -11.56 1.53 4.11
N THR A 98 -12.30 2.57 3.79
CA THR A 98 -12.00 3.88 4.33
C THR A 98 -12.46 3.89 5.78
N VAL A 99 -11.49 3.96 6.69
CA VAL A 99 -11.76 4.05 8.12
C VAL A 99 -11.54 5.49 8.54
N GLN A 100 -12.55 6.09 9.10
CA GLN A 100 -12.41 7.40 9.72
C GLN A 100 -11.67 7.26 11.04
N VAL A 101 -10.58 7.99 11.18
CA VAL A 101 -9.73 7.95 12.37
C VAL A 101 -10.01 9.17 13.23
#